data_e3425c4488860af667968c84d1d8bed0
#
_entry.id   e3425c4488860af667968c84d1d8bed0
#
_cell.length_a   1.000
_cell.length_b   1.000
_cell.length_c   1.000
_cell.angle_alpha   90.00
_cell.angle_beta   90.00
_cell.angle_gamma   90.00
#
_symmetry.space_group_name_H-M   'P 1'
#
loop_
_entity.id
_entity.type
_entity.pdbx_description
1 polymer ?
#
loop_
_entity_poly.entity_id
_entity_poly.type
_entity_poly.pdbx_seq_one_letter_code
_entity_poly.pdbx_strand_id
1 'polypeptide(L)'
;MKYVAIDGQDEKGFEEYIESLKKSGMELSEEEIQEIKNDINDQVAFCLMNNDKKFDEIFEKVSEINEEAYLNGHGWAALIESYLKNNYPELYEDYDSDPEAGGYVGRYFGNTKENWEKIRKVAEIVEDLIENEDKIYKYIEENGDDIFWDSF
;
A
#
# COMPACT_ATOMS: atom_id res chain seq x y z
N MET A 1 -3.93 -8.01 -9.31
CA MET A 1 -4.26 -8.24 -7.89
C MET A 1 -5.69 -7.80 -7.62
N LYS A 2 -6.37 -8.51 -6.74
CA LYS A 2 -7.80 -8.27 -6.47
C LYS A 2 -8.03 -7.22 -5.37
N TYR A 3 -7.18 -7.20 -4.36
CA TYR A 3 -7.37 -6.37 -3.16
C TYR A 3 -6.44 -5.17 -3.07
N VAL A 4 -5.35 -5.21 -3.81
CA VAL A 4 -4.30 -4.20 -3.78
C VAL A 4 -4.13 -3.60 -5.17
N ALA A 5 -4.06 -2.28 -5.26
CA ALA A 5 -3.75 -1.57 -6.50
C ALA A 5 -2.46 -0.79 -6.34
N ILE A 6 -1.55 -0.94 -7.29
CA ILE A 6 -0.32 -0.14 -7.33
C ILE A 6 -0.65 1.20 -7.97
N ASP A 7 -0.38 2.27 -7.24
CA ASP A 7 -0.63 3.64 -7.67
C ASP A 7 0.70 4.33 -7.95
N GLY A 8 0.68 5.24 -8.92
CA GLY A 8 1.87 5.90 -9.43
C GLY A 8 2.26 5.30 -10.79
N GLN A 9 3.18 5.96 -11.44
CA GLN A 9 3.55 5.58 -12.79
C GLN A 9 5.06 5.46 -12.93
N ASP A 10 5.51 4.31 -13.43
CA ASP A 10 6.86 4.17 -13.94
C ASP A 10 6.99 4.99 -15.24
N GLU A 11 8.21 5.07 -15.80
CA GLU A 11 8.48 5.90 -16.98
C GLU A 11 7.57 5.57 -18.16
N LYS A 12 7.31 4.27 -18.39
CA LYS A 12 6.43 3.82 -19.47
C LYS A 12 4.96 4.22 -19.21
N GLY A 13 4.48 4.02 -18.00
CA GLY A 13 3.13 4.40 -17.61
C GLY A 13 2.94 5.91 -17.67
N PHE A 14 3.95 6.68 -17.34
CA PHE A 14 3.93 8.14 -17.49
C PHE A 14 3.79 8.56 -18.95
N GLU A 15 4.56 7.97 -19.86
CA GLU A 15 4.46 8.25 -21.30
C GLU A 15 3.07 7.94 -21.84
N GLU A 16 2.49 6.81 -21.46
CA GLU A 16 1.13 6.43 -21.84
C GLU A 16 0.08 7.43 -21.32
N TYR A 17 0.26 7.90 -20.08
CA TYR A 17 -0.60 8.90 -19.48
C TYR A 17 -0.57 10.22 -20.24
N ILE A 18 0.61 10.71 -20.58
CA ILE A 18 0.78 11.96 -21.35
C ILE A 18 0.16 11.83 -22.74
N GLU A 19 0.35 10.70 -23.43
CA GLU A 19 -0.30 10.43 -24.72
C GLU A 19 -1.84 10.46 -24.61
N SER A 20 -2.37 9.86 -23.55
CA SER A 20 -3.82 9.86 -23.27
C SER A 20 -4.36 11.27 -23.10
N LEU A 21 -3.64 12.14 -22.37
CA LEU A 21 -4.02 13.55 -22.21
C LEU A 21 -4.02 14.30 -23.55
N LYS A 22 -3.01 14.08 -24.38
CA LYS A 22 -2.92 14.69 -25.71
C LYS A 22 -4.05 14.23 -26.63
N LYS A 23 -4.41 12.95 -26.60
CA LYS A 23 -5.52 12.39 -27.37
C LYS A 23 -6.87 12.96 -26.96
N SER A 24 -7.03 13.36 -25.70
CA SER A 24 -8.26 14.01 -25.21
C SER A 24 -8.41 15.47 -25.66
N GLY A 25 -7.45 16.00 -26.44
CA GLY A 25 -7.47 17.36 -26.96
C GLY A 25 -6.69 18.36 -26.11
N MET A 26 -5.98 17.90 -25.09
CA MET A 26 -5.17 18.75 -24.24
C MET A 26 -3.85 19.08 -24.90
N GLU A 27 -3.52 20.37 -25.00
CA GLU A 27 -2.23 20.84 -25.48
C GLU A 27 -1.29 21.02 -24.30
N LEU A 28 -0.19 20.26 -24.28
CA LEU A 28 0.80 20.29 -23.21
C LEU A 28 2.15 20.79 -23.74
N SER A 29 2.69 21.83 -23.11
CA SER A 29 4.06 22.28 -23.35
C SER A 29 5.05 21.35 -22.66
N GLU A 30 6.34 21.43 -23.04
CA GLU A 30 7.39 20.66 -22.36
C GLU A 30 7.51 21.04 -20.87
N GLU A 31 7.29 22.31 -20.51
CA GLU A 31 7.27 22.77 -19.13
C GLU A 31 6.13 22.14 -18.33
N GLU A 32 4.94 22.10 -18.91
CA GLU A 32 3.77 21.47 -18.26
C GLU A 32 3.96 19.98 -18.06
N ILE A 33 4.53 19.28 -19.03
CA ILE A 33 4.87 17.86 -18.93
C ILE A 33 5.89 17.62 -17.81
N GLN A 34 6.90 18.49 -17.70
CA GLN A 34 7.91 18.38 -16.64
C GLN A 34 7.32 18.66 -15.26
N GLU A 35 6.39 19.60 -15.11
CA GLU A 35 5.67 19.85 -13.87
C GLU A 35 4.85 18.64 -13.44
N ILE A 36 4.11 18.03 -14.37
CA ILE A 36 3.35 16.80 -14.12
C ILE A 36 4.28 15.67 -13.68
N LYS A 37 5.42 15.54 -14.36
CA LYS A 37 6.43 14.53 -14.03
C LYS A 37 6.99 14.72 -12.63
N ASN A 38 7.27 15.95 -12.23
CA ASN A 38 7.77 16.28 -10.89
C ASN A 38 6.73 15.97 -9.81
N ASP A 39 5.45 16.25 -10.06
CA ASP A 39 4.36 15.97 -9.14
C ASP A 39 4.12 14.47 -8.94
N ILE A 40 4.30 13.68 -9.98
CA ILE A 40 4.13 12.22 -9.96
C ILE A 40 5.37 11.51 -9.40
N ASN A 41 6.54 12.15 -9.49
CA ASN A 41 7.83 11.52 -9.20
C ASN A 41 8.28 11.54 -7.74
N ASP A 42 7.45 12.00 -6.79
CA ASP A 42 7.86 12.05 -5.38
C ASP A 42 7.63 10.74 -4.63
N GLN A 43 6.84 9.82 -5.16
CA GLN A 43 6.60 8.55 -4.47
C GLN A 43 6.15 7.43 -5.40
N VAL A 44 6.36 6.19 -4.95
CA VAL A 44 5.70 5.00 -5.48
C VAL A 44 4.84 4.38 -4.38
N ALA A 45 3.63 3.98 -4.71
CA ALA A 45 2.64 3.62 -3.69
C ALA A 45 1.74 2.46 -4.12
N PHE A 46 1.15 1.79 -3.14
CA PHE A 46 -0.02 0.94 -3.35
C PHE A 46 -1.13 1.35 -2.39
N CYS A 47 -2.36 1.03 -2.75
CA CYS A 47 -3.51 1.24 -1.87
C CYS A 47 -4.31 -0.05 -1.70
N LEU A 48 -4.96 -0.17 -0.55
CA LEU A 48 -5.93 -1.24 -0.30
C LEU A 48 -7.30 -0.81 -0.83
N MET A 49 -7.92 -1.69 -1.61
CA MET A 49 -9.25 -1.49 -2.17
C MET A 49 -10.30 -2.04 -1.19
N ASN A 50 -10.66 -1.24 -0.22
CA ASN A 50 -11.45 -1.62 0.98
C ASN A 50 -12.96 -1.83 0.73
N ASN A 51 -13.37 -2.12 -0.48
CA ASN A 51 -14.79 -2.25 -0.84
C ASN A 51 -15.27 -3.71 -1.00
N ASP A 52 -14.44 -4.68 -0.65
CA ASP A 52 -14.78 -6.10 -0.73
C ASP A 52 -15.22 -6.63 0.65
N LYS A 53 -16.20 -7.53 0.67
CA LYS A 53 -16.69 -8.21 1.89
C LYS A 53 -15.57 -8.96 2.63
N LYS A 54 -14.52 -9.34 1.94
CA LYS A 54 -13.34 -10.00 2.50
C LYS A 54 -12.75 -9.20 3.66
N PHE A 55 -12.71 -7.88 3.54
CA PHE A 55 -12.18 -7.00 4.59
C PHE A 55 -13.05 -7.03 5.86
N ASP A 56 -14.35 -7.10 5.71
CA ASP A 56 -15.28 -7.21 6.85
C ASP A 56 -15.10 -8.55 7.58
N GLU A 57 -14.94 -9.63 6.84
CA GLU A 57 -14.71 -10.97 7.38
C GLU A 57 -13.39 -11.04 8.16
N ILE A 58 -12.33 -10.47 7.60
CA ILE A 58 -11.01 -10.40 8.26
C ILE A 58 -11.10 -9.57 9.52
N PHE A 59 -11.77 -8.41 9.46
CA PHE A 59 -11.95 -7.53 10.63
C PHE A 59 -12.66 -8.25 11.78
N GLU A 60 -13.75 -8.95 11.50
CA GLU A 60 -14.49 -9.70 12.51
C GLU A 60 -13.62 -10.77 13.19
N LYS A 61 -12.90 -11.55 12.40
CA LYS A 61 -12.02 -12.60 12.92
C LYS A 61 -10.85 -12.06 13.72
N VAL A 62 -10.23 -10.99 13.24
CA VAL A 62 -9.12 -10.35 13.95
C VAL A 62 -9.59 -9.80 15.30
N SER A 63 -10.78 -9.24 15.37
CA SER A 63 -11.37 -8.74 16.63
C SER A 63 -11.64 -9.85 17.63
N GLU A 64 -11.97 -11.07 17.17
CA GLU A 64 -12.12 -12.25 18.02
C GLU A 64 -10.78 -12.75 18.58
N ILE A 65 -9.71 -12.65 17.81
CA ILE A 65 -8.36 -13.10 18.20
C ILE A 65 -7.72 -12.12 19.18
N ASN A 66 -7.89 -10.81 18.93
CA ASN A 66 -7.28 -9.76 19.74
C ASN A 66 -8.27 -8.59 19.88
N GLU A 67 -8.75 -8.36 21.10
CA GLU A 67 -9.72 -7.32 21.43
C GLU A 67 -9.21 -5.91 21.13
N GLU A 68 -7.90 -5.69 21.18
CA GLU A 68 -7.27 -4.40 20.88
C GLU A 68 -7.11 -4.14 19.39
N ALA A 69 -7.19 -5.18 18.57
CA ALA A 69 -7.02 -5.07 17.12
C ALA A 69 -8.21 -4.37 16.48
N TYR A 70 -7.92 -3.38 15.67
CA TYR A 70 -8.91 -2.62 14.93
C TYR A 70 -8.41 -2.38 13.50
N LEU A 71 -8.97 -3.11 12.54
CA LEU A 71 -8.55 -3.06 11.14
C LEU A 71 -9.29 -1.99 10.31
N ASN A 72 -9.12 -0.73 10.68
CA ASN A 72 -9.32 0.39 9.77
C ASN A 72 -7.99 0.67 9.05
N GLY A 73 -7.86 1.79 8.34
CA GLY A 73 -6.58 2.15 7.69
C GLY A 73 -5.41 2.18 8.66
N HIS A 74 -5.61 2.69 9.87
CA HIS A 74 -4.59 2.74 10.92
C HIS A 74 -4.19 1.35 11.41
N GLY A 75 -5.15 0.45 11.57
CA GLY A 75 -4.89 -0.94 11.94
C GLY A 75 -4.12 -1.69 10.86
N TRP A 76 -4.45 -1.49 9.61
CA TRP A 76 -3.67 -2.05 8.49
C TRP A 76 -2.23 -1.55 8.48
N ALA A 77 -2.01 -0.26 8.79
CA ALA A 77 -0.66 0.30 8.92
C ALA A 77 0.13 -0.43 9.99
N ALA A 78 -0.44 -0.59 11.18
CA ALA A 78 0.20 -1.29 12.29
C ALA A 78 0.54 -2.73 11.94
N LEU A 79 -0.39 -3.46 11.34
CA LEU A 79 -0.21 -4.86 10.93
C LEU A 79 0.88 -5.01 9.86
N ILE A 80 0.80 -4.23 8.80
CA ILE A 80 1.74 -4.32 7.68
C ILE A 80 3.15 -3.94 8.11
N GLU A 81 3.31 -2.85 8.85
CA GLU A 81 4.63 -2.43 9.32
C GLU A 81 5.25 -3.44 10.26
N SER A 82 4.48 -4.01 11.18
CA SER A 82 4.94 -5.07 12.05
C SER A 82 5.38 -6.31 11.25
N TYR A 83 4.56 -6.72 10.29
CA TYR A 83 4.85 -7.89 9.45
C TYR A 83 6.12 -7.71 8.62
N LEU A 84 6.29 -6.54 7.98
CA LEU A 84 7.51 -6.22 7.22
C LEU A 84 8.74 -6.16 8.12
N LYS A 85 8.64 -5.50 9.25
CA LYS A 85 9.76 -5.37 10.19
C LYS A 85 10.29 -6.74 10.64
N ASN A 86 9.40 -7.68 10.93
CA ASN A 86 9.75 -8.99 11.45
C ASN A 86 10.17 -9.99 10.37
N ASN A 87 9.60 -9.89 9.16
CA ASN A 87 9.82 -10.89 8.12
C ASN A 87 10.63 -10.37 6.91
N TYR A 88 10.58 -9.07 6.65
CA TYR A 88 11.22 -8.44 5.49
C TYR A 88 11.85 -7.10 5.89
N PRO A 89 12.86 -7.10 6.79
CA PRO A 89 13.44 -5.85 7.31
C PRO A 89 14.00 -4.94 6.22
N GLU A 90 14.47 -5.48 5.10
CA GLU A 90 14.96 -4.71 3.96
C GLU A 90 13.82 -3.94 3.25
N LEU A 91 12.59 -4.45 3.30
CA LEU A 91 11.43 -3.76 2.77
C LEU A 91 10.83 -2.77 3.78
N TYR A 92 11.03 -3.02 5.06
CA TYR A 92 10.59 -2.12 6.13
C TYR A 92 11.40 -0.82 6.15
N GLU A 93 12.68 -0.89 5.84
CA GLU A 93 13.56 0.29 5.77
C GLU A 93 13.01 1.28 4.72
N ASP A 94 12.87 2.54 5.10
CA ASP A 94 12.31 3.63 4.27
C ASP A 94 10.83 3.47 3.87
N TYR A 95 10.16 2.41 4.31
CA TYR A 95 8.72 2.23 4.06
C TYR A 95 7.90 3.20 4.89
N ASP A 96 6.94 3.85 4.26
CA ASP A 96 6.05 4.81 4.90
C ASP A 96 4.58 4.43 4.68
N SER A 97 3.78 4.63 5.71
CA SER A 97 2.34 4.40 5.68
C SER A 97 1.59 5.72 5.73
N ASP A 98 0.55 5.83 4.92
CA ASP A 98 -0.39 6.94 4.95
C ASP A 98 -1.79 6.39 5.24
N PRO A 99 -2.10 6.12 6.52
CA PRO A 99 -3.38 5.56 6.89
C PRO A 99 -4.45 6.63 7.07
N GLU A 100 -5.67 6.28 6.65
CA GLU A 100 -6.87 7.07 6.92
C GLU A 100 -7.92 6.14 7.53
N ALA A 101 -8.98 6.71 8.12
CA ALA A 101 -10.04 5.92 8.74
C ALA A 101 -10.67 4.91 7.77
N GLY A 102 -10.84 5.29 6.51
CA GLY A 102 -11.46 4.46 5.47
C GLY A 102 -10.50 3.85 4.46
N GLY A 103 -9.18 4.00 4.61
CA GLY A 103 -8.24 3.51 3.61
C GLY A 103 -6.79 3.44 4.08
N TYR A 104 -5.98 2.80 3.27
CA TYR A 104 -4.56 2.62 3.56
C TYR A 104 -3.72 2.76 2.28
N VAL A 105 -2.65 3.53 2.38
CA VAL A 105 -1.64 3.66 1.33
C VAL A 105 -0.27 3.32 1.95
N GLY A 106 0.46 2.42 1.30
CA GLY A 106 1.86 2.15 1.61
C GLY A 106 2.75 2.73 0.51
N ARG A 107 3.89 3.30 0.87
CA ARG A 107 4.71 4.02 -0.09
C ARG A 107 6.19 4.04 0.24
N TYR A 108 6.98 4.31 -0.80
CA TYR A 108 8.38 4.74 -0.68
C TYR A 108 8.52 6.10 -1.35
N PHE A 109 9.29 7.00 -0.75
CA PHE A 109 9.57 8.29 -1.35
C PHE A 109 10.67 8.16 -2.40
N GLY A 110 10.42 8.72 -3.57
CA GLY A 110 11.31 8.66 -4.73
C GLY A 110 10.82 7.67 -5.78
N ASN A 111 10.62 8.16 -6.99
CA ASN A 111 10.22 7.34 -8.14
C ASN A 111 11.45 6.75 -8.81
N THR A 112 12.05 5.75 -8.16
CA THR A 112 13.22 5.03 -8.66
C THR A 112 12.87 3.60 -9.04
N LYS A 113 13.67 3.00 -9.89
CA LYS A 113 13.51 1.58 -10.25
C LYS A 113 13.55 0.68 -9.02
N GLU A 114 14.47 0.95 -8.09
CA GLU A 114 14.59 0.21 -6.84
C GLU A 114 13.30 0.28 -6.01
N ASN A 115 12.74 1.48 -5.85
CA ASN A 115 11.50 1.67 -5.10
C ASN A 115 10.30 1.02 -5.79
N TRP A 116 10.23 1.01 -7.11
CA TRP A 116 9.21 0.27 -7.85
C TRP A 116 9.28 -1.23 -7.59
N GLU A 117 10.47 -1.80 -7.56
CA GLU A 117 10.67 -3.21 -7.24
C GLU A 117 10.23 -3.52 -5.81
N LYS A 118 10.58 -2.66 -4.86
CA LYS A 118 10.17 -2.79 -3.45
C LYS A 118 8.66 -2.72 -3.29
N ILE A 119 8.01 -1.72 -3.88
CA ILE A 119 6.57 -1.54 -3.72
C ILE A 119 5.76 -2.68 -4.33
N ARG A 120 6.22 -3.25 -5.44
CA ARG A 120 5.61 -4.43 -6.05
C ARG A 120 5.70 -5.63 -5.12
N LYS A 121 6.84 -5.85 -4.48
CA LYS A 121 7.01 -6.92 -3.50
C LYS A 121 6.10 -6.74 -2.30
N VAL A 122 6.02 -5.55 -1.75
CA VAL A 122 5.12 -5.26 -0.61
C VAL A 122 3.67 -5.47 -1.02
N ALA A 123 3.27 -4.98 -2.19
CA ALA A 123 1.91 -5.17 -2.70
C ALA A 123 1.56 -6.66 -2.85
N GLU A 124 2.48 -7.47 -3.38
CA GLU A 124 2.30 -8.92 -3.51
C GLU A 124 2.19 -9.62 -2.14
N ILE A 125 3.01 -9.21 -1.18
CA ILE A 125 2.96 -9.72 0.19
C ILE A 125 1.59 -9.42 0.83
N VAL A 126 1.12 -8.19 0.71
CA VAL A 126 -0.18 -7.77 1.28
C VAL A 126 -1.33 -8.50 0.59
N GLU A 127 -1.31 -8.61 -0.74
CA GLU A 127 -2.32 -9.35 -1.51
C GLU A 127 -2.38 -10.81 -1.06
N ASP A 128 -1.22 -11.46 -0.88
CA ASP A 128 -1.13 -12.83 -0.41
C ASP A 128 -1.69 -12.98 1.02
N LEU A 129 -1.40 -12.05 1.91
CA LEU A 129 -1.95 -12.05 3.27
C LEU A 129 -3.48 -11.98 3.26
N ILE A 130 -4.06 -11.18 2.39
CA ILE A 130 -5.51 -11.04 2.27
C ILE A 130 -6.14 -12.28 1.64
N GLU A 131 -5.57 -12.80 0.56
CA GLU A 131 -6.04 -14.02 -0.08
C GLU A 131 -5.93 -15.24 0.83
N ASN A 132 -4.86 -15.32 1.61
CA ASN A 132 -4.59 -16.38 2.57
C ASN A 132 -4.72 -15.84 3.99
N GLU A 133 -5.90 -15.43 4.36
CA GLU A 133 -6.23 -14.75 5.61
C GLU A 133 -5.78 -15.48 6.88
N ASP A 134 -5.65 -16.81 6.82
CA ASP A 134 -5.12 -17.60 7.92
C ASP A 134 -3.71 -17.17 8.34
N LYS A 135 -2.92 -16.64 7.40
CA LYS A 135 -1.59 -16.07 7.67
C LYS A 135 -1.68 -14.84 8.57
N ILE A 136 -2.70 -13.99 8.35
CA ILE A 136 -2.96 -12.82 9.19
C ILE A 136 -3.31 -13.27 10.61
N TYR A 137 -4.21 -14.22 10.76
CA TYR A 137 -4.67 -14.69 12.06
C TYR A 137 -3.55 -15.32 12.86
N LYS A 138 -2.75 -16.16 12.22
CA LYS A 138 -1.58 -16.79 12.83
C LYS A 138 -0.56 -15.75 13.29
N TYR A 139 -0.29 -14.76 12.44
CA TYR A 139 0.66 -13.69 12.77
C TYR A 139 0.19 -12.89 13.98
N ILE A 140 -1.08 -12.53 14.05
CA ILE A 140 -1.65 -11.78 15.17
C ILE A 140 -1.65 -12.62 16.44
N GLU A 141 -1.95 -13.92 16.38
CA GLU A 141 -1.86 -14.83 17.53
C GLU A 141 -0.44 -14.90 18.09
N GLU A 142 0.56 -14.97 17.22
CA GLU A 142 1.98 -15.10 17.63
C GLU A 142 2.61 -13.75 18.02
N ASN A 143 2.17 -12.64 17.47
CA ASN A 143 2.83 -11.33 17.59
C ASN A 143 1.90 -10.19 18.01
N GLY A 144 0.67 -10.48 18.41
CA GLY A 144 -0.34 -9.45 18.70
C GLY A 144 0.08 -8.43 19.74
N ASP A 145 0.87 -8.85 20.74
CA ASP A 145 1.37 -7.97 21.80
C ASP A 145 2.44 -6.98 21.28
N ASP A 146 3.09 -7.30 20.16
CA ASP A 146 4.10 -6.46 19.52
C ASP A 146 3.52 -5.53 18.44
N ILE A 147 2.23 -5.64 18.16
CA ILE A 147 1.54 -4.77 17.21
C ILE A 147 0.92 -3.61 17.97
N PHE A 148 1.35 -2.40 17.65
CA PHE A 148 0.87 -1.17 18.29
C PHE A 148 -0.29 -0.58 17.49
N TRP A 149 -1.48 -1.13 17.70
CA TRP A 149 -2.70 -0.78 16.95
C TRP A 149 -3.07 0.71 17.01
N ASP A 150 -2.69 1.40 18.08
CA ASP A 150 -3.00 2.80 18.32
C ASP A 150 -1.87 3.77 17.92
N SER A 151 -0.83 3.29 17.25
CA SER A 151 0.36 4.10 16.92
C SER A 151 0.17 5.04 15.72
N PHE A 152 -0.94 4.92 15.01
CA PHE A 152 -1.17 5.67 13.77
C PHE A 152 -2.42 6.54 13.82
#